data_edd460f29e926a84052245420518af2d
#
_entry.id   edd460f29e926a84052245420518af2d
#
_cell.length_a   1.000
_cell.length_b   1.000
_cell.length_c   1.000
_cell.angle_alpha   90.00
_cell.angle_beta   90.00
_cell.angle_gamma   90.00
#
_symmetry.space_group_name_H-M   'P 1'
#
loop_
_entity.id
_entity.type
_entity.pdbx_description
1 polymer ?
#
loop_
_entity_poly.entity_id
_entity_poly.type
_entity_poly.pdbx_seq_one_letter_code
_entity_poly.pdbx_strand_id
1 'polypeptide(L)'
;KNGAVIELESAWALNTLEVDEAKTSLCGTKAGADMKDGLRINYIHHNAQVVEKPELSSGGVAFFSGKEKSAADYEQELFYHIVVDGAEQVVKPAQAAVVTRILEAVYRSAESGETIYFD
;
A
#
# COMPACT_ATOMS: atom_id res chain seq x y z
N LYS A 1 -1.26 -16.22 -11.61
CA LYS A 1 -2.36 -16.55 -10.67
C LYS A 1 -1.74 -17.36 -9.53
N ASN A 2 -1.52 -16.69 -8.39
CA ASN A 2 -0.80 -17.25 -7.23
C ASN A 2 -1.74 -17.57 -6.06
N GLY A 3 -3.06 -17.46 -6.25
CA GLY A 3 -4.07 -17.69 -5.22
C GLY A 3 -4.26 -16.53 -4.23
N ALA A 4 -3.62 -15.38 -4.43
CA ALA A 4 -3.87 -14.21 -3.59
C ALA A 4 -5.29 -13.69 -3.81
N VAL A 5 -5.92 -13.25 -2.71
CA VAL A 5 -7.24 -12.62 -2.70
C VAL A 5 -7.09 -11.21 -2.15
N ILE A 6 -7.77 -10.26 -2.76
CA ILE A 6 -7.87 -8.88 -2.29
C ILE A 6 -9.35 -8.61 -2.00
N GLU A 7 -9.63 -8.19 -0.78
CA GLU A 7 -10.91 -7.64 -0.37
C GLU A 7 -10.78 -6.13 -0.32
N LEU A 8 -11.64 -5.40 -1.04
CA LEU A 8 -11.64 -3.95 -1.08
C LEU A 8 -13.01 -3.44 -0.64
N GLU A 9 -13.04 -2.73 0.47
CA GLU A 9 -14.22 -2.01 0.93
C GLU A 9 -13.98 -0.52 0.75
N SER A 10 -14.95 0.18 0.18
CA SER A 10 -14.90 1.63 0.02
C SER A 10 -16.29 2.22 0.20
N ALA A 11 -16.36 3.31 0.95
CA ALA A 11 -17.59 4.03 1.18
C ALA A 11 -17.33 5.53 1.21
N TRP A 12 -18.20 6.29 0.54
CA TRP A 12 -18.07 7.75 0.45
C TRP A 12 -18.51 8.47 1.72
N ALA A 13 -19.56 8.00 2.39
CA ALA A 13 -20.24 8.76 3.44
C ALA A 13 -20.87 7.89 4.53
N LEU A 14 -20.21 6.80 4.91
CA LEU A 14 -20.67 6.00 6.03
C LEU A 14 -20.14 6.58 7.35
N ASN A 15 -21.02 6.70 8.34
CA ASN A 15 -20.61 6.97 9.71
C ASN A 15 -20.01 5.68 10.30
N THR A 16 -18.70 5.58 10.27
CA THR A 16 -17.95 4.48 10.88
C THR A 16 -17.27 4.96 12.16
N LEU A 17 -16.92 4.03 13.03
CA LEU A 17 -16.10 4.34 14.22
C LEU A 17 -14.63 4.58 13.83
N GLU A 18 -14.26 4.27 12.62
CA GLU A 18 -12.91 4.44 12.10
C GLU A 18 -12.83 5.74 11.31
N VAL A 19 -11.96 6.63 11.76
CA VAL A 19 -11.79 7.98 11.18
C VAL A 19 -10.68 8.08 10.14
N ASP A 20 -9.89 7.02 9.96
CA ASP A 20 -8.80 7.01 8.98
C ASP A 20 -9.34 6.76 7.57
N GLU A 21 -8.83 7.50 6.61
CA GLU A 21 -9.27 7.43 5.21
C GLU A 21 -8.95 6.10 4.52
N ALA A 22 -7.86 5.45 4.92
CA ALA A 22 -7.45 4.18 4.33
C ALA A 22 -6.80 3.27 5.35
N LYS A 23 -7.17 1.99 5.31
CA LYS A 23 -6.54 0.93 6.10
C LYS A 23 -6.19 -0.25 5.21
N THR A 24 -5.00 -0.75 5.38
CA THR A 24 -4.52 -1.92 4.66
C THR A 24 -4.13 -2.99 5.65
N SER A 25 -4.61 -4.22 5.44
CA SER A 25 -4.16 -5.41 6.16
C SER A 25 -3.69 -6.46 5.16
N LEU A 26 -2.51 -7.00 5.39
CA LEU A 26 -1.91 -8.05 4.58
C LEU A 26 -1.81 -9.32 5.41
N CYS A 27 -2.38 -10.40 4.91
CA CYS A 27 -2.35 -11.71 5.55
C CYS A 27 -1.57 -12.67 4.64
N GLY A 28 -0.35 -12.98 5.03
CA GLY A 28 0.51 -13.92 4.31
C GLY A 28 0.76 -15.20 5.10
N THR A 29 1.30 -16.21 4.44
CA THR A 29 1.62 -17.51 5.05
C THR A 29 2.87 -17.46 5.94
N LYS A 30 3.70 -16.43 5.85
CA LYS A 30 4.94 -16.26 6.64
C LYS A 30 4.87 -15.11 7.62
N ALA A 31 4.14 -14.07 7.27
CA ALA A 31 3.98 -12.86 8.06
C ALA A 31 2.66 -12.18 7.71
N GLY A 32 2.18 -11.34 8.61
CA GLY A 32 1.09 -10.41 8.38
C GLY A 32 1.53 -8.98 8.62
N ALA A 33 0.84 -8.00 8.06
CA ALA A 33 1.08 -6.60 8.32
C ALA A 33 -0.23 -5.80 8.30
N ASP A 34 -0.29 -4.74 9.08
CA ASP A 34 -1.38 -3.77 9.01
C ASP A 34 -0.88 -2.34 9.25
N MET A 35 -1.73 -1.37 8.95
CA MET A 35 -1.47 0.06 9.13
C MET A 35 -2.49 0.72 10.08
N LYS A 36 -3.02 0.00 11.06
CA LYS A 36 -4.02 0.55 11.99
C LYS A 36 -3.47 1.60 12.95
N ASP A 37 -2.22 1.47 13.33
CA ASP A 37 -1.52 2.35 14.29
C ASP A 37 -0.03 2.39 13.89
N GLY A 38 0.23 3.02 12.74
CA GLY A 38 1.49 2.89 12.02
C GLY A 38 1.65 1.50 11.40
N LEU A 39 2.79 1.24 10.79
CA LEU A 39 3.10 -0.08 10.25
C LEU A 39 3.35 -1.06 11.39
N ARG A 40 2.59 -2.15 11.42
CA ARG A 40 2.84 -3.29 12.30
C ARG A 40 3.06 -4.53 11.46
N ILE A 41 4.08 -5.30 11.79
CA ILE A 41 4.42 -6.55 11.12
C ILE A 41 4.40 -7.67 12.15
N ASN A 42 3.67 -8.74 11.90
CA ASN A 42 3.67 -9.91 12.76
C ASN A 42 4.26 -11.12 12.03
N TYR A 43 5.06 -11.91 12.72
CA TYR A 43 5.66 -13.11 12.19
C TYR A 43 6.06 -14.07 13.33
N ILE A 44 6.49 -15.27 12.99
CA ILE A 44 6.99 -16.26 13.95
C ILE A 44 8.52 -16.24 13.93
N HIS A 45 9.12 -16.07 15.09
CA HIS A 45 10.55 -16.18 15.29
C HIS A 45 10.85 -17.02 16.53
N HIS A 46 11.71 -18.03 16.40
CA HIS A 46 12.01 -18.99 17.47
C HIS A 46 10.76 -19.59 18.16
N ASN A 47 9.76 -19.99 17.37
CA ASN A 47 8.47 -20.51 17.83
C ASN A 47 7.64 -19.52 18.69
N ALA A 48 7.98 -18.24 18.69
CA ALA A 48 7.24 -17.19 19.36
C ALA A 48 6.66 -16.22 18.34
N GLN A 49 5.46 -15.72 18.60
CA GLN A 49 4.89 -14.64 17.82
C GLN A 49 5.61 -13.33 18.17
N VAL A 50 6.08 -12.64 17.15
CA VAL A 50 6.70 -11.32 17.26
C VAL A 50 5.83 -10.29 16.57
N VAL A 51 5.68 -9.12 17.16
CA VAL A 51 5.06 -7.96 16.55
C VAL A 51 6.07 -6.83 16.56
N GLU A 52 6.43 -6.34 15.38
CA GLU A 52 7.30 -5.19 15.20
C GLU A 52 6.48 -3.97 14.77
N LYS A 53 6.87 -2.81 15.26
CA LYS A 53 6.34 -1.51 14.85
C LYS A 53 7.52 -0.65 14.35
N PRO A 54 7.90 -0.75 13.07
CA PRO A 54 8.96 0.10 12.54
C PRO A 54 8.49 1.55 12.46
N GLU A 55 9.31 2.46 12.95
CA GLU A 55 9.11 3.90 12.79
C GLU A 55 9.45 4.31 11.36
N LEU A 56 8.44 4.62 10.56
CA LEU A 56 8.60 5.02 9.16
C LEU A 56 8.77 6.54 8.98
N SER A 57 8.32 7.33 9.97
CA SER A 57 8.26 8.79 9.86
C SER A 57 9.51 9.52 10.33
N SER A 58 10.34 8.87 11.14
CA SER A 58 11.46 9.55 11.83
C SER A 58 12.84 9.27 11.23
N GLY A 59 12.92 8.68 10.06
CA GLY A 59 14.21 8.47 9.37
C GLY A 59 15.24 7.62 10.14
N GLY A 60 14.79 6.87 11.14
CA GLY A 60 15.65 6.02 11.97
C GLY A 60 15.95 6.60 13.34
N VAL A 61 16.92 6.02 14.02
CA VAL A 61 17.40 6.48 15.35
C VAL A 61 17.93 7.91 15.26
N ALA A 62 17.70 8.72 16.29
CA ALA A 62 18.07 10.14 16.34
C ALA A 62 19.53 10.45 15.97
N PHE A 63 20.42 9.48 16.11
CA PHE A 63 21.82 9.58 15.70
C PHE A 63 22.01 9.63 14.17
N PHE A 64 21.08 9.09 13.40
CA PHE A 64 21.09 9.09 11.92
C PHE A 64 20.07 10.06 11.33
N SER A 65 19.39 10.86 12.15
CA SER A 65 18.41 11.82 11.68
C SER A 65 19.09 12.94 10.88
N GLY A 66 19.17 12.70 9.56
CA GLY A 66 19.23 13.79 8.61
C GLY A 66 17.92 14.58 8.65
N LYS A 67 17.79 15.65 7.85
CA LYS A 67 16.50 16.32 7.67
C LYS A 67 15.47 15.30 7.22
N GLU A 68 14.43 15.14 8.00
CA GLU A 68 13.30 14.28 7.66
C GLU A 68 12.71 14.77 6.35
N LYS A 69 12.77 13.95 5.30
CA LYS A 69 12.04 14.17 4.07
C LYS A 69 10.67 13.53 4.23
N SER A 70 9.61 14.28 3.97
CA SER A 70 8.28 13.70 3.88
C SER A 70 8.20 12.75 2.67
N ALA A 71 7.21 11.86 2.65
CA ALA A 71 6.96 11.00 1.49
C ALA A 71 6.72 11.83 0.21
N ALA A 72 6.09 13.00 0.34
CA ALA A 72 5.85 13.93 -0.78
C ALA A 72 7.15 14.56 -1.30
N ASP A 73 8.08 14.94 -0.41
CA ASP A 73 9.38 15.47 -0.82
C ASP A 73 10.20 14.40 -1.57
N TYR A 74 10.14 13.17 -1.10
CA TYR A 74 10.81 12.04 -1.75
C TYR A 74 10.22 11.74 -3.12
N GLU A 75 8.89 11.77 -3.27
CA GLU A 75 8.22 11.59 -4.55
C GLU A 75 8.60 12.67 -5.56
N GLN A 76 8.64 13.94 -5.14
CA GLN A 76 9.05 15.05 -6.00
C GLN A 76 10.51 14.93 -6.43
N GLU A 77 11.40 14.54 -5.54
CA GLU A 77 12.81 14.33 -5.85
C GLU A 77 13.00 13.18 -6.85
N LEU A 78 12.30 12.07 -6.65
CA LEU A 78 12.31 10.96 -7.61
C LEU A 78 11.83 11.40 -8.99
N PHE A 79 10.73 12.16 -9.04
CA PHE A 79 10.20 12.68 -10.31
C PHE A 79 11.19 13.61 -11.01
N TYR A 80 11.85 14.50 -10.25
CA TYR A 80 12.90 15.35 -10.79
C TYR A 80 14.03 14.53 -11.43
N HIS A 81 14.54 13.52 -10.74
CA HIS A 81 15.61 12.66 -11.25
C HIS A 81 15.19 11.84 -12.47
N ILE A 82 13.92 11.42 -12.54
CA ILE A 82 13.39 10.75 -13.73
C ILE A 82 13.42 11.69 -14.94
N VAL A 83 12.99 12.94 -14.76
CA VAL A 83 12.86 13.90 -15.87
C VAL A 83 14.19 14.46 -16.29
N VAL A 84 15.06 14.82 -15.35
CA VAL A 84 16.33 15.54 -15.62
C VAL A 84 17.47 14.58 -15.87
N ASP A 85 17.59 13.53 -15.07
CA ASP A 85 18.75 12.62 -15.10
C ASP A 85 18.45 11.32 -15.86
N GLY A 86 17.20 11.10 -16.30
CA GLY A 86 16.80 9.86 -16.97
C GLY A 86 16.80 8.65 -16.05
N ALA A 87 16.61 8.86 -14.73
CA ALA A 87 16.55 7.77 -13.76
C ALA A 87 15.40 6.81 -14.05
N GLU A 88 15.54 5.55 -13.64
CA GLU A 88 14.48 4.56 -13.82
C GLU A 88 13.26 4.92 -12.97
N GLN A 89 12.07 4.79 -13.56
CA GLN A 89 10.81 5.00 -12.85
C GLN A 89 10.56 3.89 -11.82
N VAL A 90 10.37 4.26 -10.56
CA VAL A 90 10.02 3.33 -9.46
C VAL A 90 8.61 2.78 -9.67
N VAL A 91 7.66 3.64 -10.04
CA VAL A 91 6.30 3.25 -10.42
C VAL A 91 6.08 3.57 -11.89
N LYS A 92 5.83 2.53 -12.69
CA LYS A 92 5.65 2.67 -14.15
C LYS A 92 4.19 3.00 -14.49
N PRO A 93 3.93 3.81 -15.52
CA PRO A 93 2.56 4.12 -15.96
C PRO A 93 1.72 2.86 -16.25
N ALA A 94 2.33 1.80 -16.76
CA ALA A 94 1.66 0.53 -17.00
C ALA A 94 1.12 -0.12 -15.71
N GLN A 95 1.78 0.09 -14.56
CA GLN A 95 1.30 -0.39 -13.27
C GLN A 95 0.10 0.42 -12.78
N ALA A 96 0.11 1.73 -12.98
CA ALA A 96 -1.03 2.59 -12.70
C ALA A 96 -2.25 2.25 -13.59
N ALA A 97 -2.03 1.93 -14.85
CA ALA A 97 -3.08 1.50 -15.78
C ALA A 97 -3.78 0.20 -15.32
N VAL A 98 -3.09 -0.69 -14.60
CA VAL A 98 -3.73 -1.88 -14.01
C VAL A 98 -4.81 -1.50 -13.00
N VAL A 99 -4.57 -0.50 -12.17
CA VAL A 99 -5.56 -0.01 -11.18
C VAL A 99 -6.80 0.53 -11.91
N THR A 100 -6.63 1.30 -12.98
CA THR A 100 -7.74 1.83 -13.78
C THR A 100 -8.57 0.69 -14.41
N ARG A 101 -7.92 -0.35 -14.93
CA ARG A 101 -8.61 -1.54 -15.46
C ARG A 101 -9.40 -2.29 -14.39
N ILE A 102 -8.86 -2.39 -13.18
CA ILE A 102 -9.57 -3.01 -12.05
C ILE A 102 -10.81 -2.19 -11.69
N LEU A 103 -10.69 -0.86 -11.58
CA LEU A 103 -11.83 0.01 -11.30
C LEU A 103 -12.92 -0.11 -12.37
N GLU A 104 -12.55 -0.09 -13.64
CA GLU A 104 -13.51 -0.32 -14.75
C GLU A 104 -14.22 -1.67 -14.61
N ALA A 105 -13.49 -2.72 -14.27
CA ALA A 105 -14.07 -4.04 -14.07
C ALA A 105 -15.03 -4.09 -12.87
N VAL A 106 -14.74 -3.36 -11.78
CA VAL A 106 -15.65 -3.22 -10.63
C VAL A 106 -16.98 -2.61 -11.06
N TYR A 107 -16.96 -1.51 -11.82
CA TYR A 107 -18.19 -0.89 -12.34
C TYR A 107 -18.96 -1.85 -13.25
N ARG A 108 -18.30 -2.49 -14.20
CA ARG A 108 -18.92 -3.46 -15.11
C ARG A 108 -19.52 -4.65 -14.36
N SER A 109 -18.84 -5.16 -13.34
CA SER A 109 -19.35 -6.24 -12.48
C SER A 109 -20.60 -5.79 -11.72
N ALA A 110 -20.59 -4.57 -11.16
CA ALA A 110 -21.72 -4.01 -10.44
C ALA A 110 -22.96 -3.81 -11.35
N GLU A 111 -22.77 -3.37 -12.59
CA GLU A 111 -23.85 -3.16 -13.55
C GLU A 111 -24.43 -4.48 -14.08
N SER A 112 -23.57 -5.47 -14.38
CA SER A 112 -24.00 -6.75 -14.94
C SER A 112 -24.44 -7.79 -13.91
N GLY A 113 -23.99 -7.66 -12.66
CA GLY A 113 -24.11 -8.68 -11.62
C GLY A 113 -23.20 -9.91 -11.85
N GLU A 114 -22.27 -9.84 -12.80
CA GLU A 114 -21.41 -10.95 -13.18
C GLU A 114 -19.94 -10.73 -12.76
N THR A 115 -19.22 -11.83 -12.60
CA THR A 115 -17.78 -11.81 -12.36
C THR A 115 -17.02 -11.43 -13.61
N ILE A 116 -16.13 -10.46 -13.54
CA ILE A 116 -15.24 -10.07 -14.63
C ILE A 116 -13.89 -10.81 -14.49
N TYR A 117 -13.50 -11.48 -15.55
CA TYR A 117 -12.21 -12.16 -15.64
C TYR A 117 -11.21 -11.34 -16.46
N PHE A 118 -9.96 -11.36 -16.03
CA PHE A 118 -8.83 -10.78 -16.77
C PHE A 118 -7.97 -11.90 -17.38
N ASP A 119 -7.63 -11.72 -18.64
CA ASP A 119 -6.70 -12.60 -19.37
C ASP A 119 -5.24 -12.36 -18.97
#